data_425ce085ffbdc5855141bd000cf6eaa7
#
_entry.id   425ce085ffbdc5855141bd000cf6eaa7
#
_cell.length_a   1.000
_cell.length_b   1.000
_cell.length_c   1.000
_cell.angle_alpha   90.00
_cell.angle_beta   90.00
_cell.angle_gamma   90.00
#
_symmetry.space_group_name_H-M   'P 1'
#
loop_
_entity.id
_entity.type
_entity.pdbx_description
1 polymer ?
#
loop_
_entity_poly.entity_id
_entity_poly.type
_entity_poly.pdbx_seq_one_letter_code
_entity_poly.pdbx_strand_id
1 'polypeptide(L)'
;MAEPAGSNAGEPPVIELRNVSKSFGEVRSLSGVNFKVNRREIVGLLGDNGSGKSTLVKVVMGFHTPDPGGEIYFHGKRMDEWSVAKARSLGIETVYQERALCEKQPIWRNMFMGRELRTRLGLLDVNRMRAEAARLMREHMGFTSAAVHPSNVVATMSGGEKQGVAITRALYFEAELVILDEPTMGLSLSETKKTLDFVRNIKEVGKSAIFIDHNIFNVYPVVDRLYVLDRGKVAGVYNRSEITMDALIERLYHVARTGTLE
;
A
#
# COMPACT_ATOMS: atom_id res chain seq x y z
N MET A 1 13.94 -5.36 23.51
CA MET A 1 14.46 -5.25 22.13
C MET A 1 14.53 -3.77 21.78
N ALA A 2 15.71 -3.24 21.47
CA ALA A 2 15.91 -1.82 21.20
C ALA A 2 15.29 -1.44 19.84
N GLU A 3 14.59 -0.30 19.77
CA GLU A 3 14.11 0.27 18.51
C GLU A 3 15.30 0.69 17.64
N PRO A 4 15.31 0.36 16.34
CA PRO A 4 16.42 0.70 15.46
C PRO A 4 16.42 2.17 15.08
N ALA A 5 17.61 2.76 15.11
CA ALA A 5 17.89 4.13 14.71
C ALA A 5 17.65 4.31 13.19
N GLY A 6 16.67 5.14 12.82
CA GLY A 6 16.36 5.49 11.43
C GLY A 6 14.94 6.03 11.23
N SER A 7 14.10 5.97 12.26
CA SER A 7 12.79 6.63 12.30
C SER A 7 12.96 8.08 12.76
N ASN A 8 12.11 8.98 12.29
CA ASN A 8 11.91 10.31 12.90
C ASN A 8 11.53 10.09 14.38
N ALA A 9 12.55 10.00 15.24
CA ALA A 9 12.41 9.71 16.65
C ALA A 9 11.66 10.89 17.29
N GLY A 10 10.34 10.75 17.47
CA GLY A 10 9.47 11.76 18.06
C GLY A 10 8.09 11.91 17.41
N GLU A 11 7.92 11.56 16.14
CA GLU A 11 6.62 11.63 15.50
C GLU A 11 5.85 10.29 15.62
N PRO A 12 4.54 10.33 15.94
CA PRO A 12 3.75 9.10 16.00
C PRO A 12 3.65 8.42 14.63
N PRO A 13 3.56 7.07 14.59
CA PRO A 13 3.32 6.33 13.36
C PRO A 13 2.06 6.83 12.63
N VAL A 14 2.04 6.71 11.30
CA VAL A 14 0.82 6.99 10.52
C VAL A 14 -0.28 6.03 10.96
N ILE A 15 0.03 4.75 11.06
CA ILE A 15 -0.88 3.75 11.62
C ILE A 15 -0.12 2.80 12.55
N GLU A 16 -0.77 2.40 13.64
CA GLU A 16 -0.26 1.41 14.58
C GLU A 16 -1.41 0.50 15.02
N LEU A 17 -1.16 -0.79 14.95
CA LEU A 17 -2.02 -1.86 15.42
C LEU A 17 -1.36 -2.48 16.66
N ARG A 18 -2.09 -2.58 17.77
CA ARG A 18 -1.61 -3.17 19.02
C ARG A 18 -2.47 -4.37 19.39
N ASN A 19 -1.81 -5.51 19.58
CA ASN A 19 -2.44 -6.75 20.02
C ASN A 19 -3.65 -7.17 19.16
N VAL A 20 -3.59 -6.95 17.84
CA VAL A 20 -4.71 -7.19 16.95
C VAL A 20 -4.86 -8.67 16.67
N SER A 21 -6.04 -9.21 17.02
CA SER A 21 -6.50 -10.55 16.64
C SER A 21 -7.71 -10.44 15.72
N LYS A 22 -7.91 -11.44 14.87
CA LYS A 22 -9.11 -11.55 14.03
C LYS A 22 -9.45 -13.01 13.76
N SER A 23 -10.67 -13.38 14.14
CA SER A 23 -11.24 -14.70 13.94
C SER A 23 -12.43 -14.66 12.98
N PHE A 24 -12.62 -15.72 12.24
CA PHE A 24 -13.77 -15.98 11.37
C PHE A 24 -14.33 -17.37 11.74
N GLY A 25 -15.35 -17.40 12.58
CA GLY A 25 -15.80 -18.64 13.21
C GLY A 25 -14.65 -19.27 14.02
N GLU A 26 -14.36 -20.53 13.77
CA GLU A 26 -13.29 -21.29 14.43
C GLU A 26 -11.87 -20.96 13.88
N VAL A 27 -11.79 -20.25 12.76
CA VAL A 27 -10.49 -19.95 12.13
C VAL A 27 -9.93 -18.64 12.64
N ARG A 28 -8.81 -18.68 13.37
CA ARG A 28 -8.08 -17.49 13.81
C ARG A 28 -7.08 -17.06 12.74
N SER A 29 -7.42 -15.99 12.02
CA SER A 29 -6.59 -15.47 10.93
C SER A 29 -5.48 -14.53 11.38
N LEU A 30 -5.67 -13.80 12.49
CA LEU A 30 -4.63 -12.98 13.15
C LEU A 30 -4.64 -13.25 14.65
N SER A 31 -3.46 -13.25 15.27
CA SER A 31 -3.28 -13.56 16.70
C SER A 31 -2.26 -12.61 17.34
N GLY A 32 -2.74 -11.60 18.06
CA GLY A 32 -1.91 -10.68 18.84
C GLY A 32 -0.91 -9.89 18.00
N VAL A 33 -1.29 -9.49 16.78
CA VAL A 33 -0.41 -8.81 15.84
C VAL A 33 -0.15 -7.38 16.30
N ASN A 34 1.15 -7.03 16.42
CA ASN A 34 1.63 -5.67 16.54
C ASN A 34 2.25 -5.24 15.20
N PHE A 35 1.73 -4.18 14.61
CA PHE A 35 2.15 -3.71 13.30
C PHE A 35 2.12 -2.18 13.27
N LYS A 36 3.14 -1.54 12.72
CA LYS A 36 3.15 -0.09 12.58
C LYS A 36 3.79 0.35 11.27
N VAL A 37 3.35 1.48 10.75
CA VAL A 37 3.96 2.19 9.62
C VAL A 37 4.27 3.60 10.08
N ASN A 38 5.54 4.00 10.03
CA ASN A 38 5.96 5.33 10.37
C ASN A 38 5.70 6.32 9.22
N ARG A 39 5.87 7.60 9.47
CA ARG A 39 5.80 8.62 8.42
C ARG A 39 6.95 8.45 7.44
N ARG A 40 6.66 8.63 6.15
CA ARG A 40 7.65 8.51 5.06
C ARG A 40 8.36 7.15 5.06
N GLU A 41 7.64 6.11 5.38
CA GLU A 41 8.16 4.76 5.44
C GLU A 41 7.42 3.86 4.44
N ILE A 42 8.16 3.00 3.75
CA ILE A 42 7.61 1.91 2.96
C ILE A 42 7.83 0.62 3.74
N VAL A 43 6.75 0.00 4.18
CA VAL A 43 6.78 -1.27 4.92
C VAL A 43 6.41 -2.41 3.99
N GLY A 44 7.30 -3.40 3.87
CA GLY A 44 7.04 -4.65 3.18
C GLY A 44 6.30 -5.63 4.08
N LEU A 45 5.27 -6.29 3.55
CA LEU A 45 4.55 -7.35 4.24
C LEU A 45 4.73 -8.67 3.50
N LEU A 46 5.54 -9.55 4.07
CA LEU A 46 5.88 -10.86 3.53
C LEU A 46 5.19 -11.99 4.31
N GLY A 47 5.08 -13.15 3.68
CA GLY A 47 4.54 -14.38 4.27
C GLY A 47 3.84 -15.23 3.22
N ASP A 48 3.65 -16.50 3.51
CA ASP A 48 2.99 -17.44 2.61
C ASP A 48 1.50 -17.18 2.45
N ASN A 49 0.87 -17.89 1.51
CA ASN A 49 -0.57 -17.89 1.35
C ASN A 49 -1.22 -18.42 2.63
N GLY A 50 -2.25 -17.71 3.12
CA GLY A 50 -2.90 -18.05 4.38
C GLY A 50 -2.18 -17.53 5.65
N SER A 51 -1.05 -16.84 5.54
CA SER A 51 -0.33 -16.29 6.71
C SER A 51 -1.07 -15.14 7.42
N GLY A 52 -2.13 -14.58 6.82
CA GLY A 52 -2.94 -13.50 7.42
C GLY A 52 -2.71 -12.11 6.80
N LYS A 53 -1.86 -11.95 5.78
CA LYS A 53 -1.57 -10.64 5.13
C LYS A 53 -2.82 -9.91 4.70
N SER A 54 -3.68 -10.56 3.91
CA SER A 54 -4.91 -9.95 3.41
C SER A 54 -5.89 -9.57 4.54
N THR A 55 -5.91 -10.35 5.64
CA THR A 55 -6.71 -10.02 6.82
C THR A 55 -6.15 -8.80 7.54
N LEU A 56 -4.83 -8.72 7.72
CA LEU A 56 -4.16 -7.57 8.32
C LEU A 56 -4.44 -6.30 7.53
N VAL A 57 -4.29 -6.35 6.21
CA VAL A 57 -4.60 -5.24 5.30
C VAL A 57 -6.06 -4.82 5.39
N LYS A 58 -6.99 -5.77 5.40
CA LYS A 58 -8.43 -5.49 5.57
C LYS A 58 -8.75 -4.86 6.93
N VAL A 59 -8.00 -5.18 7.98
CA VAL A 59 -8.10 -4.48 9.28
C VAL A 59 -7.59 -3.04 9.14
N VAL A 60 -6.41 -2.83 8.53
CA VAL A 60 -5.87 -1.48 8.28
C VAL A 60 -6.85 -0.62 7.48
N MET A 61 -7.49 -1.21 6.46
CA MET A 61 -8.46 -0.53 5.60
C MET A 61 -9.85 -0.32 6.24
N GLY A 62 -10.09 -0.86 7.43
CA GLY A 62 -11.38 -0.77 8.13
C GLY A 62 -12.47 -1.72 7.62
N PHE A 63 -12.13 -2.71 6.77
CA PHE A 63 -13.07 -3.75 6.35
C PHE A 63 -13.37 -4.75 7.46
N HIS A 64 -12.39 -5.02 8.32
CA HIS A 64 -12.55 -5.89 9.47
C HIS A 64 -12.23 -5.14 10.74
N THR A 65 -13.13 -5.21 11.70
CA THR A 65 -12.85 -4.74 13.07
C THR A 65 -12.05 -5.82 13.78
N PRO A 66 -10.99 -5.47 14.52
CA PRO A 66 -10.28 -6.40 15.39
C PRO A 66 -11.23 -7.09 16.37
N ASP A 67 -10.85 -8.30 16.79
CA ASP A 67 -11.49 -8.95 17.93
C ASP A 67 -11.24 -8.12 19.22
N PRO A 68 -12.03 -8.30 20.29
CA PRO A 68 -11.85 -7.57 21.55
C PRO A 68 -10.43 -7.64 22.10
N GLY A 69 -9.89 -6.49 22.55
CA GLY A 69 -8.53 -6.35 23.04
C GLY A 69 -7.51 -5.89 22.02
N GLY A 70 -7.85 -5.83 20.74
CA GLY A 70 -7.05 -5.19 19.69
C GLY A 70 -7.32 -3.69 19.62
N GLU A 71 -6.27 -2.91 19.35
CA GLU A 71 -6.35 -1.45 19.28
C GLU A 71 -5.75 -0.94 17.96
N ILE A 72 -6.35 0.12 17.42
CA ILE A 72 -5.87 0.82 16.21
C ILE A 72 -5.60 2.27 16.57
N TYR A 73 -4.42 2.76 16.18
CA TYR A 73 -4.03 4.15 16.33
C TYR A 73 -3.72 4.75 14.96
N PHE A 74 -4.15 5.97 14.74
CA PHE A 74 -3.79 6.76 13.57
C PHE A 74 -3.18 8.08 14.01
N HIS A 75 -1.94 8.37 13.58
CA HIS A 75 -1.13 9.49 14.09
C HIS A 75 -1.09 9.58 15.62
N GLY A 76 -0.93 8.44 16.29
CA GLY A 76 -0.88 8.34 17.75
C GLY A 76 -2.21 8.46 18.47
N LYS A 77 -3.30 8.77 17.76
CA LYS A 77 -4.64 8.84 18.32
C LYS A 77 -5.35 7.49 18.22
N ARG A 78 -5.85 6.97 19.34
CA ARG A 78 -6.67 5.75 19.35
C ARG A 78 -7.97 5.96 18.55
N MET A 79 -8.31 4.98 17.74
CA MET A 79 -9.53 4.95 16.95
C MET A 79 -10.56 4.04 17.63
N ASP A 80 -11.56 4.61 18.26
CA ASP A 80 -12.63 3.85 18.93
C ASP A 80 -13.60 3.24 17.91
N GLU A 81 -13.83 3.97 16.80
CA GLU A 81 -14.60 3.49 15.65
C GLU A 81 -13.70 3.40 14.43
N TRP A 82 -13.60 2.21 13.85
CA TRP A 82 -12.81 1.97 12.66
C TRP A 82 -13.65 1.34 11.56
N SER A 83 -13.69 1.97 10.40
CA SER A 83 -14.47 1.55 9.24
C SER A 83 -13.78 2.00 7.95
N VAL A 84 -14.20 1.44 6.82
CA VAL A 84 -13.70 1.84 5.49
C VAL A 84 -13.88 3.34 5.26
N ALA A 85 -15.04 3.89 5.62
CA ALA A 85 -15.32 5.32 5.47
C ALA A 85 -14.36 6.16 6.32
N LYS A 86 -14.10 5.73 7.57
CA LYS A 86 -13.16 6.40 8.47
C LYS A 86 -11.73 6.31 7.97
N ALA A 87 -11.25 5.13 7.60
CA ALA A 87 -9.90 4.92 7.06
C ALA A 87 -9.65 5.81 5.83
N ARG A 88 -10.60 5.83 4.87
CA ARG A 88 -10.52 6.68 3.68
C ARG A 88 -10.55 8.18 4.01
N SER A 89 -11.36 8.61 4.97
CA SER A 89 -11.40 10.02 5.39
C SER A 89 -10.10 10.49 6.04
N LEU A 90 -9.30 9.57 6.54
CA LEU A 90 -7.97 9.80 7.11
C LEU A 90 -6.84 9.65 6.09
N GLY A 91 -7.16 9.41 4.82
CA GLY A 91 -6.17 9.30 3.75
C GLY A 91 -5.53 7.91 3.62
N ILE A 92 -6.21 6.83 4.04
CA ILE A 92 -5.77 5.46 3.72
C ILE A 92 -6.39 5.06 2.38
N GLU A 93 -5.55 4.90 1.37
CA GLU A 93 -5.95 4.52 0.01
C GLU A 93 -5.31 3.18 -0.39
N THR A 94 -6.04 2.41 -1.19
CA THR A 94 -5.58 1.08 -1.62
C THR A 94 -5.52 0.99 -3.13
N VAL A 95 -4.40 0.47 -3.60
CA VAL A 95 -4.21 0.06 -4.98
C VAL A 95 -4.27 -1.47 -5.00
N TYR A 96 -5.39 -1.98 -5.49
CA TYR A 96 -5.66 -3.43 -5.55
C TYR A 96 -4.93 -4.09 -6.71
N GLN A 97 -4.71 -5.40 -6.58
CA GLN A 97 -4.19 -6.29 -7.61
C GLN A 97 -4.97 -6.17 -8.94
N GLU A 98 -6.29 -6.18 -8.89
CA GLU A 98 -7.19 -5.91 -10.03
C GLU A 98 -7.34 -4.40 -10.27
N ARG A 99 -6.32 -3.65 -10.31
CA ARG A 99 -6.13 -2.21 -10.59
C ARG A 99 -7.35 -1.28 -10.49
N ALA A 100 -8.55 -1.80 -10.28
CA ALA A 100 -9.84 -1.09 -10.17
C ALA A 100 -9.98 0.10 -11.17
N LEU A 101 -9.56 -0.13 -12.41
CA LEU A 101 -9.65 0.82 -13.52
C LEU A 101 -10.71 0.36 -14.52
N CYS A 102 -11.53 1.30 -14.96
CA CYS A 102 -12.49 1.08 -16.02
C CYS A 102 -11.76 1.18 -17.38
N GLU A 103 -11.43 0.05 -17.98
CA GLU A 103 -10.60 -0.02 -19.20
C GLU A 103 -11.20 0.76 -20.40
N LYS A 104 -12.52 0.79 -20.52
CA LYS A 104 -13.25 1.49 -21.60
C LYS A 104 -13.38 2.99 -21.37
N GLN A 105 -12.89 3.51 -20.26
CA GLN A 105 -12.94 4.93 -19.94
C GLN A 105 -11.58 5.60 -20.13
N PRO A 106 -11.54 6.91 -20.41
CA PRO A 106 -10.29 7.66 -20.53
C PRO A 106 -9.55 7.76 -19.19
N ILE A 107 -8.24 7.99 -19.27
CA ILE A 107 -7.33 8.09 -18.11
C ILE A 107 -7.84 9.14 -17.12
N TRP A 108 -8.17 10.36 -17.62
CA TRP A 108 -8.67 11.42 -16.74
C TRP A 108 -9.90 11.02 -15.94
N ARG A 109 -10.80 10.24 -16.55
CA ARG A 109 -12.00 9.79 -15.86
C ARG A 109 -11.70 8.75 -14.79
N ASN A 110 -10.77 7.84 -15.07
CA ASN A 110 -10.30 6.86 -14.09
C ASN A 110 -9.62 7.51 -12.89
N MET A 111 -8.85 8.60 -13.11
CA MET A 111 -8.19 9.31 -12.01
C MET A 111 -9.18 9.94 -11.02
N PHE A 112 -10.32 10.43 -11.52
CA PHE A 112 -11.30 11.15 -10.69
C PHE A 112 -12.59 10.37 -10.40
N MET A 113 -12.66 9.10 -10.76
CA MET A 113 -13.86 8.27 -10.58
C MET A 113 -14.26 8.18 -9.09
N GLY A 114 -15.50 8.62 -8.80
CA GLY A 114 -16.06 8.68 -7.45
C GLY A 114 -15.63 9.90 -6.63
N ARG A 115 -14.76 10.78 -7.19
CA ARG A 115 -14.31 12.05 -6.58
C ARG A 115 -14.14 13.11 -7.66
N GLU A 116 -15.12 13.22 -8.54
CA GLU A 116 -15.09 14.12 -9.70
C GLU A 116 -15.01 15.58 -9.27
N LEU A 117 -14.14 16.33 -9.96
CA LEU A 117 -14.07 17.78 -9.77
C LEU A 117 -15.33 18.44 -10.33
N ARG A 118 -15.88 19.39 -9.58
CA ARG A 118 -17.13 20.06 -9.92
C ARG A 118 -16.92 21.56 -10.08
N THR A 119 -17.68 22.17 -10.97
CA THR A 119 -17.80 23.61 -11.11
C THR A 119 -18.55 24.19 -9.90
N ARG A 120 -18.57 25.52 -9.76
CA ARG A 120 -19.36 26.21 -8.73
C ARG A 120 -20.86 25.90 -8.80
N LEU A 121 -21.37 25.50 -9.96
CA LEU A 121 -22.75 25.12 -10.18
C LEU A 121 -23.02 23.62 -9.95
N GLY A 122 -22.03 22.86 -9.45
CA GLY A 122 -22.16 21.44 -9.16
C GLY A 122 -22.02 20.50 -10.38
N LEU A 123 -21.82 21.04 -11.58
CA LEU A 123 -21.59 20.24 -12.80
C LEU A 123 -20.16 19.69 -12.83
N LEU A 124 -19.93 18.61 -13.60
CA LEU A 124 -18.60 18.04 -13.79
C LEU A 124 -17.67 19.04 -14.51
N ASP A 125 -16.52 19.31 -13.91
CA ASP A 125 -15.48 20.16 -14.52
C ASP A 125 -14.49 19.30 -15.32
N VAL A 126 -14.95 18.87 -16.50
CA VAL A 126 -14.18 17.96 -17.38
C VAL A 126 -12.87 18.60 -17.83
N ASN A 127 -12.85 19.92 -18.11
CA ASN A 127 -11.65 20.60 -18.56
C ASN A 127 -10.58 20.63 -17.46
N ARG A 128 -10.98 20.93 -16.23
CA ARG A 128 -10.09 20.89 -15.06
C ARG A 128 -9.59 19.48 -14.78
N MET A 129 -10.46 18.45 -14.82
CA MET A 129 -10.04 17.06 -14.65
C MET A 129 -9.03 16.61 -15.71
N ARG A 130 -9.20 17.00 -16.98
CA ARG A 130 -8.25 16.70 -18.05
C ARG A 130 -6.91 17.40 -17.86
N ALA A 131 -6.92 18.68 -17.54
CA ALA A 131 -5.71 19.46 -17.29
C ALA A 131 -4.92 18.90 -16.10
N GLU A 132 -5.62 18.55 -15.02
CA GLU A 132 -5.03 17.98 -13.82
C GLU A 132 -4.48 16.58 -14.07
N ALA A 133 -5.20 15.72 -14.80
CA ALA A 133 -4.69 14.43 -15.21
C ALA A 133 -3.41 14.55 -16.05
N ALA A 134 -3.36 15.54 -17.00
CA ALA A 134 -2.16 15.78 -17.79
C ALA A 134 -0.96 16.21 -16.92
N ARG A 135 -1.20 17.03 -15.89
CA ARG A 135 -0.18 17.45 -14.93
C ARG A 135 0.36 16.25 -14.15
N LEU A 136 -0.54 15.47 -13.56
CA LEU A 136 -0.20 14.29 -12.75
C LEU A 136 0.57 13.23 -13.56
N MET A 137 0.17 13.00 -14.80
CA MET A 137 0.86 12.07 -15.70
C MET A 137 2.31 12.48 -15.96
N ARG A 138 2.57 13.79 -16.10
CA ARG A 138 3.94 14.29 -16.28
C ARG A 138 4.76 14.22 -14.98
N GLU A 139 4.19 14.67 -13.88
CA GLU A 139 4.90 14.85 -12.60
C GLU A 139 5.18 13.53 -11.89
N HIS A 140 4.21 12.61 -11.89
CA HIS A 140 4.30 11.38 -11.10
C HIS A 140 4.52 10.12 -11.93
N MET A 141 4.18 10.13 -13.23
CA MET A 141 4.28 8.94 -14.06
C MET A 141 5.43 9.00 -15.08
N GLY A 142 6.11 10.14 -15.18
CA GLY A 142 7.20 10.33 -16.13
C GLY A 142 6.76 10.13 -17.59
N PHE A 143 5.47 10.27 -17.90
CA PHE A 143 4.98 10.19 -19.28
C PHE A 143 5.36 11.46 -20.04
N THR A 144 6.54 11.45 -20.59
CA THR A 144 7.04 12.53 -21.47
C THR A 144 6.63 12.31 -22.94
N SER A 145 6.13 11.13 -23.28
CA SER A 145 5.69 10.79 -24.62
C SER A 145 4.38 11.48 -24.95
N ALA A 146 4.35 12.22 -26.07
CA ALA A 146 3.12 12.78 -26.65
C ALA A 146 2.06 11.72 -27.00
N ALA A 147 2.45 10.43 -27.02
CA ALA A 147 1.57 9.31 -27.30
C ALA A 147 0.57 9.00 -26.18
N VAL A 148 0.86 9.43 -24.93
CA VAL A 148 -0.04 9.17 -23.78
C VAL A 148 -0.76 10.45 -23.40
N HIS A 149 -1.98 10.60 -23.90
CA HIS A 149 -2.84 11.76 -23.62
C HIS A 149 -3.91 11.42 -22.59
N PRO A 150 -4.30 12.34 -21.67
CA PRO A 150 -5.33 12.08 -20.66
C PRO A 150 -6.65 11.52 -21.20
N SER A 151 -6.97 11.83 -22.46
CA SER A 151 -8.19 11.33 -23.12
C SER A 151 -8.03 9.96 -23.75
N ASN A 152 -6.84 9.35 -23.72
CA ASN A 152 -6.66 7.98 -24.19
C ASN A 152 -7.38 7.01 -23.26
N VAL A 153 -7.92 5.94 -23.86
CA VAL A 153 -8.63 4.89 -23.13
C VAL A 153 -7.63 4.03 -22.37
N VAL A 154 -7.93 3.70 -21.14
CA VAL A 154 -7.04 2.88 -20.28
C VAL A 154 -6.72 1.51 -20.88
N ALA A 155 -7.62 0.93 -21.69
CA ALA A 155 -7.37 -0.34 -22.38
C ALA A 155 -6.10 -0.33 -23.24
N THR A 156 -5.68 0.82 -23.78
CA THR A 156 -4.50 0.95 -24.65
C THR A 156 -3.18 1.04 -23.87
N MET A 157 -3.24 1.12 -22.54
CA MET A 157 -2.07 1.27 -21.68
C MET A 157 -1.44 -0.10 -21.36
N SER A 158 -0.13 -0.10 -21.18
CA SER A 158 0.59 -1.25 -20.62
C SER A 158 0.20 -1.52 -19.15
N GLY A 159 0.53 -2.70 -18.65
CA GLY A 159 0.28 -3.08 -17.28
C GLY A 159 0.90 -2.11 -16.26
N GLY A 160 2.17 -1.76 -16.45
CA GLY A 160 2.88 -0.81 -15.58
C GLY A 160 2.30 0.61 -15.65
N GLU A 161 1.86 1.06 -16.81
CA GLU A 161 1.20 2.36 -16.97
C GLU A 161 -0.16 2.40 -16.25
N LYS A 162 -0.95 1.33 -16.36
CA LYS A 162 -2.21 1.17 -15.60
C LYS A 162 -1.93 1.24 -14.09
N GLN A 163 -0.86 0.60 -13.63
CA GLN A 163 -0.46 0.63 -12.22
C GLN A 163 -0.06 2.05 -11.80
N GLY A 164 0.69 2.77 -12.63
CA GLY A 164 1.03 4.16 -12.42
C GLY A 164 -0.21 5.05 -12.26
N VAL A 165 -1.24 4.89 -13.09
CA VAL A 165 -2.52 5.62 -12.95
C VAL A 165 -3.17 5.36 -11.60
N ALA A 166 -3.20 4.10 -11.14
CA ALA A 166 -3.83 3.73 -9.87
C ALA A 166 -3.07 4.32 -8.67
N ILE A 167 -1.73 4.29 -8.67
CA ILE A 167 -0.88 4.89 -7.63
C ILE A 167 -1.02 6.41 -7.63
N THR A 168 -0.93 7.03 -8.80
CA THR A 168 -1.07 8.49 -8.95
C THR A 168 -2.43 8.98 -8.48
N ARG A 169 -3.50 8.22 -8.74
CA ARG A 169 -4.84 8.50 -8.22
C ARG A 169 -4.86 8.52 -6.68
N ALA A 170 -4.23 7.55 -6.04
CA ALA A 170 -4.14 7.51 -4.58
C ALA A 170 -3.39 8.73 -4.03
N LEU A 171 -2.25 9.09 -4.62
CA LEU A 171 -1.45 10.26 -4.22
C LEU A 171 -2.19 11.58 -4.41
N TYR A 172 -2.92 11.74 -5.52
CA TYR A 172 -3.69 12.95 -5.80
C TYR A 172 -4.74 13.24 -4.72
N PHE A 173 -5.38 12.23 -4.18
CA PHE A 173 -6.37 12.37 -3.10
C PHE A 173 -5.74 12.46 -1.71
N GLU A 174 -4.50 12.97 -1.64
CA GLU A 174 -3.79 13.27 -0.39
C GLU A 174 -3.65 12.05 0.54
N ALA A 175 -3.46 10.86 -0.05
CA ALA A 175 -3.22 9.68 0.74
C ALA A 175 -2.07 9.92 1.73
N GLU A 176 -2.29 9.61 3.00
CA GLU A 176 -1.25 9.56 4.03
C GLU A 176 -0.57 8.19 4.03
N LEU A 177 -1.35 7.15 3.72
CA LEU A 177 -0.91 5.78 3.62
C LEU A 177 -1.47 5.12 2.36
N VAL A 178 -0.59 4.63 1.49
CA VAL A 178 -0.95 3.87 0.29
C VAL A 178 -0.71 2.39 0.54
N ILE A 179 -1.73 1.57 0.38
CA ILE A 179 -1.62 0.12 0.44
C ILE A 179 -1.52 -0.41 -0.98
N LEU A 180 -0.47 -1.16 -1.27
CA LEU A 180 -0.17 -1.76 -2.57
C LEU A 180 -0.26 -3.28 -2.42
N ASP A 181 -1.34 -3.85 -2.92
CA ASP A 181 -1.61 -5.29 -2.82
C ASP A 181 -1.22 -5.97 -4.14
N GLU A 182 -0.09 -6.69 -4.13
CA GLU A 182 0.54 -7.38 -5.26
C GLU A 182 0.65 -6.52 -6.54
N PRO A 183 1.20 -5.30 -6.48
CA PRO A 183 1.17 -4.36 -7.60
C PRO A 183 2.03 -4.78 -8.79
N THR A 184 2.89 -5.77 -8.64
CA THR A 184 3.79 -6.26 -9.69
C THR A 184 3.33 -7.56 -10.35
N MET A 185 2.22 -8.13 -9.88
CA MET A 185 1.72 -9.40 -10.40
C MET A 185 1.30 -9.30 -11.88
N GLY A 186 1.77 -10.26 -12.68
CA GLY A 186 1.47 -10.34 -14.11
C GLY A 186 2.14 -9.25 -14.97
N LEU A 187 3.11 -8.52 -14.44
CA LEU A 187 3.89 -7.52 -15.17
C LEU A 187 5.16 -8.12 -15.76
N SER A 188 5.58 -7.60 -16.91
CA SER A 188 6.92 -7.85 -17.47
C SER A 188 8.00 -7.22 -16.57
N LEU A 189 9.27 -7.62 -16.75
CA LEU A 189 10.40 -7.06 -16.00
C LEU A 189 10.50 -5.53 -16.12
N SER A 190 10.27 -5.00 -17.32
CA SER A 190 10.33 -3.55 -17.56
C SER A 190 9.18 -2.80 -16.86
N GLU A 191 7.98 -3.38 -16.86
CA GLU A 191 6.81 -2.82 -16.16
C GLU A 191 6.94 -2.93 -14.66
N THR A 192 7.47 -4.04 -14.15
CA THR A 192 7.80 -4.22 -12.73
C THR A 192 8.76 -3.13 -12.27
N LYS A 193 9.85 -2.87 -13.02
CA LYS A 193 10.78 -1.80 -12.68
C LYS A 193 10.10 -0.44 -12.58
N LYS A 194 9.27 -0.07 -13.56
CA LYS A 194 8.50 1.18 -13.53
C LYS A 194 7.57 1.25 -12.32
N THR A 195 6.89 0.15 -12.00
CA THR A 195 6.01 0.09 -10.82
C THR A 195 6.79 0.29 -9.52
N LEU A 196 7.97 -0.34 -9.39
CA LEU A 196 8.83 -0.14 -8.23
C LEU A 196 9.35 1.30 -8.12
N ASP A 197 9.60 1.97 -9.24
CA ASP A 197 9.96 3.40 -9.25
C ASP A 197 8.79 4.27 -8.77
N PHE A 198 7.54 3.96 -9.15
CA PHE A 198 6.34 4.62 -8.60
C PHE A 198 6.19 4.38 -7.09
N VAL A 199 6.51 3.18 -6.60
CA VAL A 199 6.47 2.88 -5.15
C VAL A 199 7.49 3.75 -4.40
N ARG A 200 8.72 3.88 -4.91
CA ARG A 200 9.74 4.75 -4.30
C ARG A 200 9.29 6.21 -4.25
N ASN A 201 8.64 6.68 -5.32
CA ASN A 201 8.13 8.05 -5.39
C ASN A 201 7.10 8.37 -4.30
N ILE A 202 6.35 7.40 -3.79
CA ILE A 202 5.42 7.60 -2.66
C ILE A 202 6.15 8.20 -1.45
N LYS A 203 7.32 7.66 -1.12
CA LYS A 203 8.13 8.15 -0.01
C LYS A 203 8.75 9.52 -0.31
N GLU A 204 9.20 9.76 -1.53
CA GLU A 204 9.80 11.03 -1.95
C GLU A 204 8.81 12.19 -1.87
N VAL A 205 7.53 11.94 -2.18
CA VAL A 205 6.46 12.93 -1.99
C VAL A 205 5.95 13.02 -0.54
N GLY A 206 6.66 12.40 0.40
CA GLY A 206 6.40 12.54 1.84
C GLY A 206 5.30 11.64 2.39
N LYS A 207 4.85 10.64 1.62
CA LYS A 207 3.79 9.70 2.01
C LYS A 207 4.37 8.37 2.48
N SER A 208 3.51 7.50 3.03
CA SER A 208 3.90 6.19 3.52
C SER A 208 3.20 5.08 2.72
N ALA A 209 3.77 3.88 2.70
CA ALA A 209 3.15 2.76 2.01
C ALA A 209 3.28 1.43 2.77
N ILE A 210 2.30 0.55 2.54
CA ILE A 210 2.41 -0.89 2.80
C ILE A 210 2.51 -1.57 1.45
N PHE A 211 3.59 -2.31 1.23
CA PHE A 211 3.85 -3.02 -0.01
C PHE A 211 3.76 -4.53 0.24
N ILE A 212 2.73 -5.15 -0.32
CA ILE A 212 2.47 -6.58 -0.20
C ILE A 212 2.83 -7.22 -1.53
N ASP A 213 3.74 -8.17 -1.51
CA ASP A 213 4.06 -9.00 -2.67
C ASP A 213 4.64 -10.32 -2.15
N HIS A 214 4.43 -11.40 -2.89
CA HIS A 214 5.03 -12.70 -2.60
C HIS A 214 6.47 -12.83 -3.12
N ASN A 215 6.87 -11.93 -4.02
CA ASN A 215 8.21 -11.91 -4.59
C ASN A 215 9.13 -10.95 -3.81
N ILE A 216 9.99 -11.54 -2.97
CA ILE A 216 10.97 -10.80 -2.17
C ILE A 216 11.89 -9.92 -3.02
N PHE A 217 12.22 -10.33 -4.25
CA PHE A 217 13.08 -9.55 -5.15
C PHE A 217 12.44 -8.24 -5.60
N ASN A 218 11.11 -8.14 -5.56
CA ASN A 218 10.37 -6.92 -5.81
C ASN A 218 10.23 -6.07 -4.54
N VAL A 219 10.02 -6.70 -3.39
CA VAL A 219 9.78 -6.02 -2.10
C VAL A 219 11.07 -5.39 -1.56
N TYR A 220 12.09 -6.22 -1.38
CA TYR A 220 13.33 -5.83 -0.69
C TYR A 220 13.99 -4.54 -1.23
N PRO A 221 14.06 -4.28 -2.56
CA PRO A 221 14.74 -3.09 -3.08
C PRO A 221 14.06 -1.75 -2.76
N VAL A 222 12.78 -1.76 -2.37
CA VAL A 222 11.97 -0.54 -2.24
C VAL A 222 11.50 -0.24 -0.82
N VAL A 223 11.58 -1.21 0.09
CA VAL A 223 11.09 -1.06 1.45
C VAL A 223 12.17 -0.57 2.42
N ASP A 224 11.75 0.06 3.49
CA ASP A 224 12.61 0.46 4.61
C ASP A 224 12.63 -0.63 5.69
N ARG A 225 11.48 -1.26 5.92
CA ARG A 225 11.29 -2.29 6.94
C ARG A 225 10.37 -3.39 6.42
N LEU A 226 10.59 -4.59 6.90
CA LEU A 226 9.89 -5.81 6.50
C LEU A 226 9.22 -6.44 7.71
N TYR A 227 7.96 -6.78 7.56
CA TYR A 227 7.23 -7.67 8.46
C TYR A 227 7.05 -9.02 7.80
N VAL A 228 7.39 -10.08 8.51
CA VAL A 228 7.14 -11.45 8.09
C VAL A 228 5.98 -11.99 8.89
N LEU A 229 4.88 -12.32 8.21
CA LEU A 229 3.72 -12.97 8.80
C LEU A 229 3.80 -14.49 8.58
N ASP A 230 3.55 -15.23 9.63
CA ASP A 230 3.32 -16.68 9.58
C ASP A 230 2.16 -17.07 10.48
N ARG A 231 1.21 -17.87 9.95
CA ARG A 231 0.05 -18.41 10.67
C ARG A 231 -0.66 -17.39 11.58
N GLY A 232 -0.87 -16.18 11.05
CA GLY A 232 -1.58 -15.10 11.73
C GLY A 232 -0.76 -14.35 12.78
N LYS A 233 0.54 -14.56 12.87
CA LYS A 233 1.45 -13.89 13.80
C LYS A 233 2.56 -13.17 13.06
N VAL A 234 3.11 -12.11 13.68
CA VAL A 234 4.37 -11.52 13.22
C VAL A 234 5.50 -12.42 13.66
N ALA A 235 6.07 -13.16 12.72
CA ALA A 235 7.22 -14.04 12.94
C ALA A 235 8.52 -13.23 13.02
N GLY A 236 8.61 -12.06 12.33
CA GLY A 236 9.78 -11.20 12.41
C GLY A 236 9.57 -9.82 11.86
N VAL A 237 10.41 -8.89 12.33
CA VAL A 237 10.48 -7.52 11.82
C VAL A 237 11.94 -7.19 11.56
N TYR A 238 12.24 -6.74 10.34
CA TYR A 238 13.61 -6.46 9.91
C TYR A 238 13.70 -5.08 9.29
N ASN A 239 14.71 -4.31 9.67
CA ASN A 239 15.10 -3.13 8.92
C ASN A 239 15.92 -3.56 7.70
N ARG A 240 15.58 -3.06 6.53
CA ARG A 240 16.31 -3.39 5.31
C ARG A 240 17.80 -3.08 5.41
N SER A 241 18.17 -2.02 6.15
CA SER A 241 19.58 -1.63 6.35
C SER A 241 20.37 -2.60 7.21
N GLU A 242 19.72 -3.48 7.96
CA GLU A 242 20.34 -4.39 8.93
C GLU A 242 20.37 -5.85 8.49
N ILE A 243 19.68 -6.18 7.39
CA ILE A 243 19.61 -7.54 6.87
C ILE A 243 19.89 -7.56 5.37
N THR A 244 20.74 -8.48 4.91
CA THR A 244 20.93 -8.71 3.47
C THR A 244 19.76 -9.49 2.89
N MET A 245 19.59 -9.44 1.56
CA MET A 245 18.54 -10.21 0.89
C MET A 245 18.71 -11.72 1.14
N ASP A 246 19.93 -12.23 1.03
CA ASP A 246 20.21 -13.66 1.23
C ASP A 246 19.88 -14.09 2.66
N ALA A 247 20.31 -13.32 3.66
CA ALA A 247 19.97 -13.60 5.06
C ALA A 247 18.46 -13.54 5.31
N LEU A 248 17.75 -12.63 4.66
CA LEU A 248 16.29 -12.56 4.76
C LEU A 248 15.63 -13.80 4.14
N ILE A 249 16.10 -14.24 2.97
CA ILE A 249 15.61 -15.47 2.32
C ILE A 249 15.82 -16.68 3.24
N GLU A 250 16.98 -16.83 3.85
CA GLU A 250 17.25 -17.91 4.81
C GLU A 250 16.29 -17.86 6.01
N ARG A 251 16.02 -16.64 6.55
CA ARG A 251 15.04 -16.47 7.63
C ARG A 251 13.63 -16.85 7.20
N LEU A 252 13.21 -16.49 5.99
CA LEU A 252 11.89 -16.86 5.46
C LEU A 252 11.75 -18.39 5.33
N TYR A 253 12.79 -19.08 4.82
CA TYR A 253 12.80 -20.54 4.76
C TYR A 253 12.76 -21.17 6.15
N HIS A 254 13.46 -20.60 7.13
CA HIS A 254 13.42 -21.09 8.50
C HIS A 254 12.03 -20.95 9.11
N VAL A 255 11.39 -19.76 8.98
CA VAL A 255 10.02 -19.52 9.46
C VAL A 255 9.02 -20.48 8.81
N ALA A 256 9.11 -20.69 7.50
CA ALA A 256 8.21 -21.60 6.78
C ALA A 256 8.31 -23.06 7.29
N ARG A 257 9.48 -23.47 7.77
CA ARG A 257 9.71 -24.83 8.30
C ARG A 257 9.35 -24.99 9.78
N THR A 258 9.64 -24.00 10.61
CA THR A 258 9.56 -24.09 12.08
C THR A 258 8.40 -23.29 12.67
N GLY A 259 7.90 -22.30 11.96
CA GLY A 259 6.92 -21.33 12.48
C GLY A 259 7.51 -20.33 13.49
N THR A 260 8.84 -20.34 13.68
CA THR A 260 9.57 -19.45 14.61
C THR A 260 10.83 -18.91 13.95
N LEU A 261 11.38 -17.84 14.53
CA LEU A 261 12.66 -17.23 14.10
C LEU A 261 13.89 -17.77 14.85
N GLU A 262 13.66 -18.60 15.87
CA GLU A 262 14.71 -19.25 16.69
C GLU A 262 15.07 -20.64 16.17
#